data_4f4e8695e5f05719ddd6c1c6135d2a6f
#
_entry.id   4f4e8695e5f05719ddd6c1c6135d2a6f
#
_cell.length_a   1.000
_cell.length_b   1.000
_cell.length_c   1.000
_cell.angle_alpha   90.00
_cell.angle_beta   90.00
_cell.angle_gamma   90.00
#
_symmetry.space_group_name_H-M   'P 1'
#
loop_
_entity.id
_entity.type
_entity.pdbx_description
1 polymer ?
#
loop_
_entity_poly.entity_id
_entity_poly.type
_entity_poly.pdbx_seq_one_letter_code
_entity_poly.pdbx_strand_id
1 'polypeptide(L)'
;MRTALATLVVALTVSGSAAAQTAKPDEVAFRELYKELVETNTTLSAGSCTLAAERMAARMKAGGFADSELTVFTAPGLPLDGGLVAVLPGKDPKAKAILLLAHVDVVEAKREDWTRDPFTLIEEGGYFYARGADDDKAQAAIWVDTLIRLRQQGYKPRRAIKVALTCGEEGGSVGAVRLNGAQWLADNRRELIDAEFGLNEGAGGELDGAGKPVAHSVLAAEKAHMQFNLEVTNPGGHSSRPVPNNAIYDLARALDRVRAYVFPVRLIDANRSYFARKAEIVGGETGAAMRAIVANPGDAAADAMLSQDPGYNAMLRTTCVATMLEGGHAVNALPQRAKAALSCRVMPGTPATEVRAALVAAISDPAVAVSQPPATGVLAPPMALPRKVLGPIETVSQAMWPGVPVIPFLLPGATDSRRLTAVGIPTYGVSGLFRDRDGGGVHGLNERVRVKSLMDAREFSYRLIKIYADQKD
;
A
#
# COMPACT_ATOMS: atom_id res chain seq x y z
N MET A 1 -30.15 -10.77 -77.81
CA MET A 1 -30.27 -9.55 -76.96
C MET A 1 -30.86 -9.97 -75.62
N ARG A 2 -30.05 -10.09 -74.59
CA ARG A 2 -30.47 -10.34 -73.18
C ARG A 2 -30.02 -9.17 -72.33
N THR A 3 -30.97 -8.41 -71.88
CA THR A 3 -30.82 -7.24 -70.99
C THR A 3 -30.64 -7.73 -69.56
N ALA A 4 -29.51 -7.41 -68.94
CA ALA A 4 -29.24 -7.66 -67.52
C ALA A 4 -29.68 -6.42 -66.70
N LEU A 5 -30.58 -6.64 -65.79
CA LEU A 5 -31.00 -5.66 -64.78
C LEU A 5 -30.01 -5.73 -63.59
N ALA A 6 -29.33 -4.62 -63.34
CA ALA A 6 -28.47 -4.45 -62.15
C ALA A 6 -29.31 -3.86 -61.00
N THR A 7 -29.44 -4.66 -59.92
CA THR A 7 -30.13 -4.16 -58.70
C THR A 7 -29.10 -3.51 -57.78
N LEU A 8 -29.26 -2.21 -57.58
CA LEU A 8 -28.43 -1.41 -56.66
C LEU A 8 -28.97 -1.61 -55.21
N VAL A 9 -28.16 -2.28 -54.37
CA VAL A 9 -28.43 -2.40 -52.91
C VAL A 9 -27.78 -1.21 -52.20
N VAL A 10 -28.57 -0.29 -51.71
CA VAL A 10 -28.14 0.80 -50.87
C VAL A 10 -28.10 0.29 -49.42
N ALA A 11 -26.89 0.10 -48.87
CA ALA A 11 -26.70 -0.20 -47.47
C ALA A 11 -26.75 1.09 -46.66
N LEU A 12 -27.82 1.27 -45.89
CA LEU A 12 -27.89 2.32 -44.87
C LEU A 12 -27.06 1.92 -43.67
N THR A 13 -25.91 2.57 -43.50
CA THR A 13 -25.13 2.51 -42.27
C THR A 13 -25.81 3.41 -41.22
N VAL A 14 -26.49 2.80 -40.27
CA VAL A 14 -26.95 3.51 -39.07
C VAL A 14 -25.76 3.72 -38.16
N SER A 15 -25.17 4.91 -38.19
CA SER A 15 -24.18 5.36 -37.22
C SER A 15 -24.91 5.63 -35.89
N GLY A 16 -24.93 4.66 -35.02
CA GLY A 16 -25.40 4.83 -33.64
C GLY A 16 -24.46 5.78 -32.90
N SER A 17 -24.83 7.04 -32.78
CA SER A 17 -24.22 7.95 -31.83
C SER A 17 -24.49 7.43 -30.42
N ALA A 18 -23.46 6.88 -29.75
CA ALA A 18 -23.51 6.63 -28.32
C ALA A 18 -23.73 7.98 -27.64
N ALA A 19 -24.94 8.25 -27.20
CA ALA A 19 -25.23 9.41 -26.37
C ALA A 19 -24.36 9.33 -25.13
N ALA A 20 -23.46 10.28 -24.95
CA ALA A 20 -22.67 10.43 -23.73
C ALA A 20 -23.67 10.57 -22.57
N GLN A 21 -23.72 9.58 -21.71
CA GLN A 21 -24.58 9.58 -20.53
C GLN A 21 -24.13 10.75 -19.65
N THR A 22 -24.97 11.76 -19.46
CA THR A 22 -24.65 12.92 -18.62
C THR A 22 -24.31 12.43 -17.22
N ALA A 23 -23.11 12.76 -16.74
CA ALA A 23 -22.66 12.38 -15.40
C ALA A 23 -23.67 12.89 -14.34
N LYS A 24 -23.93 12.06 -13.33
CA LYS A 24 -24.82 12.44 -12.23
C LYS A 24 -24.21 13.62 -11.45
N PRO A 25 -25.02 14.51 -10.87
CA PRO A 25 -24.49 15.68 -10.12
C PRO A 25 -23.52 15.31 -9.01
N ASP A 26 -23.75 14.20 -8.30
CA ASP A 26 -22.87 13.69 -7.25
C ASP A 26 -21.55 13.14 -7.80
N GLU A 27 -21.55 12.63 -9.02
CA GLU A 27 -20.32 12.20 -9.72
C GLU A 27 -19.49 13.42 -10.16
N VAL A 28 -20.13 14.46 -10.65
CA VAL A 28 -19.45 15.72 -10.99
C VAL A 28 -18.76 16.32 -9.76
N ALA A 29 -19.49 16.42 -8.65
CA ALA A 29 -18.96 16.94 -7.40
C ALA A 29 -17.77 16.11 -6.87
N PHE A 30 -17.84 14.78 -7.01
CA PHE A 30 -16.71 13.91 -6.66
C PHE A 30 -15.49 14.14 -7.55
N ARG A 31 -15.66 14.27 -8.87
CA ARG A 31 -14.57 14.55 -9.81
C ARG A 31 -13.86 15.87 -9.48
N GLU A 32 -14.61 16.91 -9.10
CA GLU A 32 -14.07 18.20 -8.68
C GLU A 32 -13.31 18.10 -7.36
N LEU A 33 -13.83 17.36 -6.38
CA LEU A 33 -13.16 17.10 -5.10
C LEU A 33 -11.84 16.33 -5.33
N TYR A 34 -11.89 15.27 -6.12
CA TYR A 34 -10.73 14.47 -6.46
C TYR A 34 -9.67 15.28 -7.21
N LYS A 35 -10.09 16.08 -8.19
CA LYS A 35 -9.20 16.98 -8.93
C LYS A 35 -8.48 17.96 -7.98
N GLU A 36 -9.23 18.63 -7.10
CA GLU A 36 -8.65 19.58 -6.15
C GLU A 36 -7.61 18.92 -5.24
N LEU A 37 -7.90 17.70 -4.74
CA LEU A 37 -6.98 16.97 -3.88
C LEU A 37 -5.72 16.53 -4.64
N VAL A 38 -5.87 15.98 -5.85
CA VAL A 38 -4.75 15.51 -6.67
C VAL A 38 -3.85 16.68 -7.10
N GLU A 39 -4.42 17.81 -7.52
CA GLU A 39 -3.69 19.01 -7.95
C GLU A 39 -3.09 19.81 -6.79
N THR A 40 -3.40 19.47 -5.55
CA THR A 40 -2.68 20.01 -4.38
C THR A 40 -1.35 19.28 -4.23
N ASN A 41 -0.24 19.94 -4.53
CA ASN A 41 1.09 19.34 -4.35
C ASN A 41 1.35 19.04 -2.88
N THR A 42 1.66 17.78 -2.59
CA THR A 42 1.94 17.26 -1.25
C THR A 42 3.25 16.46 -1.20
N THR A 43 4.16 16.74 -2.16
CA THR A 43 5.52 16.19 -2.13
C THR A 43 6.29 16.68 -0.93
N LEU A 44 7.32 15.94 -0.56
CA LEU A 44 8.19 16.27 0.56
C LEU A 44 8.92 17.61 0.33
N SER A 45 9.41 17.83 -0.88
CA SER A 45 10.30 18.96 -1.19
C SER A 45 9.58 20.32 -1.28
N ALA A 46 8.32 20.32 -1.76
CA ALA A 46 7.64 21.56 -2.15
C ALA A 46 6.14 21.59 -1.85
N GLY A 47 5.61 20.52 -1.26
CA GLY A 47 4.17 20.35 -1.04
C GLY A 47 3.71 20.72 0.37
N SER A 48 2.38 20.67 0.58
CA SER A 48 1.74 20.87 1.88
C SER A 48 0.54 19.94 2.05
N CYS A 49 0.69 18.96 2.93
CA CYS A 49 -0.43 18.12 3.38
C CYS A 49 -1.44 18.95 4.20
N THR A 50 -0.98 19.95 4.94
CA THR A 50 -1.86 20.85 5.69
C THR A 50 -2.83 21.58 4.76
N LEU A 51 -2.34 22.09 3.62
CA LEU A 51 -3.20 22.72 2.62
C LEU A 51 -4.22 21.74 2.03
N ALA A 52 -3.79 20.49 1.75
CA ALA A 52 -4.70 19.45 1.29
C ALA A 52 -5.78 19.14 2.35
N ALA A 53 -5.40 19.03 3.61
CA ALA A 53 -6.31 18.81 4.74
C ALA A 53 -7.32 19.96 4.88
N GLU A 54 -6.86 21.22 4.79
CA GLU A 54 -7.72 22.42 4.86
C GLU A 54 -8.73 22.45 3.71
N ARG A 55 -8.32 22.12 2.48
CA ARG A 55 -9.22 22.02 1.32
C ARG A 55 -10.27 20.95 1.51
N MET A 56 -9.88 19.77 1.99
CA MET A 56 -10.85 18.70 2.26
C MET A 56 -11.79 19.03 3.42
N ALA A 57 -11.30 19.68 4.47
CA ALA A 57 -12.15 20.21 5.55
C ALA A 57 -13.18 21.23 5.03
N ALA A 58 -12.76 22.14 4.13
CA ALA A 58 -13.67 23.09 3.49
C ALA A 58 -14.76 22.40 2.65
N ARG A 59 -14.41 21.36 1.88
CA ARG A 59 -15.38 20.53 1.13
C ARG A 59 -16.35 19.82 2.06
N MET A 60 -15.89 19.26 3.17
CA MET A 60 -16.76 18.60 4.15
C MET A 60 -17.67 19.61 4.86
N LYS A 61 -17.18 20.79 5.20
CA LYS A 61 -17.98 21.87 5.74
C LYS A 61 -19.10 22.29 4.78
N ALA A 62 -18.76 22.49 3.51
CA ALA A 62 -19.75 22.75 2.46
C ALA A 62 -20.76 21.57 2.30
N GLY A 63 -20.34 20.34 2.57
CA GLY A 63 -21.16 19.14 2.61
C GLY A 63 -22.02 18.97 3.87
N GLY A 64 -21.99 19.94 4.81
CA GLY A 64 -22.87 20.00 5.98
C GLY A 64 -22.23 19.46 7.28
N PHE A 65 -20.90 19.34 7.35
CA PHE A 65 -20.18 19.04 8.60
C PHE A 65 -20.02 20.31 9.44
N ALA A 66 -20.21 20.19 10.76
CA ALA A 66 -19.95 21.27 11.70
C ALA A 66 -18.43 21.40 11.99
N ASP A 67 -18.00 22.59 12.40
CA ASP A 67 -16.58 22.81 12.76
C ASP A 67 -16.12 21.89 13.90
N SER A 68 -16.97 21.53 14.84
CA SER A 68 -16.69 20.59 15.92
C SER A 68 -16.49 19.12 15.46
N GLU A 69 -16.85 18.79 14.24
CA GLU A 69 -16.71 17.46 13.64
C GLU A 69 -15.45 17.35 12.76
N LEU A 70 -14.72 18.46 12.59
CA LEU A 70 -13.54 18.58 11.74
C LEU A 70 -12.35 19.06 12.57
N THR A 71 -11.24 18.34 12.52
CA THR A 71 -9.99 18.70 13.19
C THR A 71 -8.84 18.69 12.18
N VAL A 72 -8.43 19.85 11.71
CA VAL A 72 -7.13 19.99 11.02
C VAL A 72 -6.05 20.02 12.08
N PHE A 73 -5.04 19.17 11.97
CA PHE A 73 -3.95 19.07 12.92
C PHE A 73 -2.60 19.26 12.24
N THR A 74 -1.64 19.78 12.98
CA THR A 74 -0.23 19.87 12.60
C THR A 74 0.63 19.43 13.78
N ALA A 75 1.81 18.88 13.51
CA ALA A 75 2.77 18.64 14.58
C ALA A 75 3.61 19.89 14.86
N PRO A 76 4.07 20.08 16.11
CA PRO A 76 4.96 21.17 16.46
C PRO A 76 6.21 21.22 15.57
N GLY A 77 6.47 22.37 14.96
CA GLY A 77 7.62 22.57 14.07
C GLY A 77 7.48 22.06 12.65
N LEU A 78 6.36 21.43 12.30
CA LEU A 78 6.08 20.85 10.97
C LEU A 78 4.75 21.38 10.40
N PRO A 79 4.63 22.68 10.11
CA PRO A 79 3.37 23.30 9.73
C PRO A 79 2.82 22.81 8.38
N LEU A 80 3.64 22.23 7.51
CA LEU A 80 3.23 21.74 6.20
C LEU A 80 2.82 20.26 6.21
N ASP A 81 3.13 19.51 7.29
CA ASP A 81 2.91 18.06 7.39
C ASP A 81 1.65 17.72 8.22
N GLY A 82 0.63 18.56 8.14
CA GLY A 82 -0.63 18.34 8.84
C GLY A 82 -1.54 17.32 8.17
N GLY A 83 -2.71 17.16 8.77
CA GLY A 83 -3.75 16.28 8.28
C GLY A 83 -5.13 16.70 8.76
N LEU A 84 -6.14 15.90 8.43
CA LEU A 84 -7.54 16.12 8.80
C LEU A 84 -8.08 14.90 9.52
N VAL A 85 -8.74 15.09 10.65
CA VAL A 85 -9.66 14.10 11.20
C VAL A 85 -11.09 14.64 11.12
N ALA A 86 -11.98 13.87 10.51
CA ALA A 86 -13.40 14.18 10.39
C ALA A 86 -14.24 13.07 11.04
N VAL A 87 -15.34 13.43 11.70
CA VAL A 87 -16.21 12.49 12.41
C VAL A 87 -17.65 12.66 11.98
N LEU A 88 -18.25 11.57 11.47
CA LEU A 88 -19.71 11.46 11.34
C LEU A 88 -20.21 10.74 12.60
N PRO A 89 -20.93 11.40 13.50
CA PRO A 89 -21.37 10.83 14.78
C PRO A 89 -22.29 9.64 14.62
N GLY A 90 -22.12 8.64 15.49
CA GLY A 90 -23.04 7.49 15.61
C GLY A 90 -24.18 7.75 16.60
N LYS A 91 -25.26 6.97 16.50
CA LYS A 91 -26.42 7.00 17.43
C LYS A 91 -26.12 6.27 18.74
N ASP A 92 -25.27 5.26 18.69
CA ASP A 92 -24.93 4.40 19.84
C ASP A 92 -23.56 4.82 20.42
N PRO A 93 -23.56 5.57 21.55
CA PRO A 93 -22.32 6.05 22.15
C PRO A 93 -21.45 4.92 22.73
N LYS A 94 -21.98 3.71 22.86
CA LYS A 94 -21.24 2.53 23.35
C LYS A 94 -20.57 1.77 22.21
N ALA A 95 -21.03 1.95 20.98
CA ALA A 95 -20.43 1.30 19.82
C ALA A 95 -19.10 1.99 19.45
N LYS A 96 -18.02 1.20 19.38
CA LYS A 96 -16.73 1.71 18.90
C LYS A 96 -16.84 2.18 17.45
N ALA A 97 -16.16 3.27 17.13
CA ALA A 97 -16.10 3.80 15.78
C ALA A 97 -15.44 2.84 14.78
N ILE A 98 -15.61 3.10 13.49
CA ILE A 98 -14.73 2.62 12.44
C ILE A 98 -13.86 3.78 11.96
N LEU A 99 -12.61 3.49 11.58
CA LEU A 99 -11.65 4.47 11.08
C LEU A 99 -11.36 4.22 9.60
N LEU A 100 -11.43 5.26 8.80
CA LEU A 100 -11.04 5.29 7.39
C LEU A 100 -9.76 6.11 7.32
N LEU A 101 -8.64 5.45 7.07
CA LEU A 101 -7.32 6.05 6.99
C LEU A 101 -6.90 6.16 5.52
N ALA A 102 -6.27 7.26 5.17
CA ALA A 102 -5.59 7.44 3.88
C ALA A 102 -4.48 8.47 4.04
N HIS A 103 -3.37 8.31 3.33
CA HIS A 103 -2.36 9.35 3.28
C HIS A 103 -2.60 10.30 2.10
N VAL A 104 -2.14 11.53 2.23
CA VAL A 104 -2.28 12.54 1.18
C VAL A 104 -0.94 13.01 0.63
N ASP A 105 0.17 12.70 1.30
CA ASP A 105 1.50 12.92 0.75
C ASP A 105 1.78 12.01 -0.44
N VAL A 106 2.69 12.42 -1.28
CA VAL A 106 3.07 11.70 -2.50
C VAL A 106 4.58 11.72 -2.68
N VAL A 107 5.14 10.67 -3.29
CA VAL A 107 6.55 10.66 -3.67
C VAL A 107 6.87 11.76 -4.67
N GLU A 108 8.14 12.15 -4.75
CA GLU A 108 8.61 13.20 -5.66
C GLU A 108 8.28 12.90 -7.12
N ALA A 109 7.99 13.95 -7.87
CA ALA A 109 7.76 13.88 -9.30
C ALA A 109 8.40 15.11 -9.98
N LYS A 110 9.39 14.88 -10.85
CA LYS A 110 10.04 15.93 -11.61
C LYS A 110 9.32 16.11 -12.95
N ARG A 111 8.92 17.34 -13.24
CA ARG A 111 8.16 17.66 -14.46
C ARG A 111 8.88 17.19 -15.73
N GLU A 112 10.20 17.31 -15.76
CA GLU A 112 11.03 16.95 -16.93
C GLU A 112 11.04 15.46 -17.25
N ASP A 113 10.77 14.60 -16.27
CA ASP A 113 10.72 13.14 -16.44
C ASP A 113 9.35 12.65 -16.92
N TRP A 114 8.30 13.47 -16.79
CA TRP A 114 6.93 13.10 -17.10
C TRP A 114 6.49 13.59 -18.48
N THR A 115 5.73 12.77 -19.21
CA THR A 115 5.12 13.20 -20.48
C THR A 115 3.96 14.18 -20.27
N ARG A 116 3.34 14.17 -19.07
CA ARG A 116 2.27 15.07 -18.62
C ARG A 116 2.72 15.81 -17.38
N ASP A 117 2.07 16.93 -17.04
CA ASP A 117 2.32 17.58 -15.75
C ASP A 117 1.87 16.67 -14.60
N PRO A 118 2.79 16.29 -13.67
CA PRO A 118 2.45 15.38 -12.58
C PRO A 118 1.46 15.95 -11.55
N PHE A 119 1.27 17.27 -11.52
CA PHE A 119 0.38 17.94 -10.55
C PHE A 119 -0.85 18.57 -11.23
N THR A 120 -1.17 18.16 -12.45
CA THR A 120 -2.40 18.48 -13.15
C THR A 120 -3.15 17.18 -13.45
N LEU A 121 -4.40 17.06 -13.00
CA LEU A 121 -5.22 15.87 -13.26
C LEU A 121 -5.68 15.86 -14.70
N ILE A 122 -5.15 14.96 -15.50
CA ILE A 122 -5.46 14.82 -16.92
C ILE A 122 -6.29 13.56 -17.14
N GLU A 123 -7.49 13.71 -17.70
CA GLU A 123 -8.32 12.58 -18.15
C GLU A 123 -8.04 12.29 -19.63
N GLU A 124 -7.50 11.11 -19.92
CA GLU A 124 -7.15 10.67 -21.27
C GLU A 124 -7.26 9.16 -21.41
N GLY A 125 -7.85 8.69 -22.51
CA GLY A 125 -7.92 7.25 -22.83
C GLY A 125 -8.65 6.42 -21.78
N GLY A 126 -9.55 7.00 -20.98
CA GLY A 126 -10.27 6.33 -19.90
C GLY A 126 -9.49 6.23 -18.58
N TYR A 127 -8.39 6.99 -18.46
CA TYR A 127 -7.58 7.09 -17.25
C TYR A 127 -7.47 8.52 -16.76
N PHE A 128 -7.32 8.68 -15.46
CA PHE A 128 -6.77 9.88 -14.83
C PHE A 128 -5.28 9.72 -14.63
N TYR A 129 -4.50 10.70 -15.04
CA TYR A 129 -3.04 10.76 -14.91
C TYR A 129 -2.65 11.91 -14.01
N ALA A 130 -1.96 11.63 -12.93
CA ALA A 130 -1.22 12.58 -12.09
C ALA A 130 -0.41 11.82 -11.03
N ARG A 131 0.53 12.46 -10.35
CA ARG A 131 1.16 11.92 -9.14
C ARG A 131 0.14 11.89 -8.00
N GLY A 132 -0.02 10.71 -7.34
CA GLY A 132 -1.04 10.48 -6.33
C GLY A 132 -2.43 10.23 -6.91
N ALA A 133 -2.59 10.08 -8.23
CA ALA A 133 -3.88 9.73 -8.82
C ALA A 133 -4.40 8.36 -8.35
N ASP A 134 -3.51 7.44 -8.00
CA ASP A 134 -3.84 6.15 -7.41
C ASP A 134 -3.40 6.09 -5.93
N ASP A 135 -2.16 6.46 -5.63
CA ASP A 135 -1.50 6.30 -4.35
C ASP A 135 -1.32 7.66 -3.62
N ASP A 136 -2.09 8.00 -2.59
CA ASP A 136 -3.32 7.35 -2.10
C ASP A 136 -4.50 8.35 -2.12
N LYS A 137 -4.38 9.43 -2.94
CA LYS A 137 -5.41 10.48 -3.01
C LYS A 137 -6.73 9.99 -3.60
N ALA A 138 -6.71 8.90 -4.38
CA ALA A 138 -7.94 8.26 -4.84
C ALA A 138 -8.77 7.78 -3.66
N GLN A 139 -8.17 7.04 -2.74
CA GLN A 139 -8.87 6.52 -1.56
C GLN A 139 -9.23 7.65 -0.59
N ALA A 140 -8.33 8.62 -0.39
CA ALA A 140 -8.60 9.81 0.42
C ALA A 140 -9.85 10.57 -0.07
N ALA A 141 -9.94 10.83 -1.39
CA ALA A 141 -11.09 11.46 -2.00
C ALA A 141 -12.38 10.64 -1.83
N ILE A 142 -12.30 9.31 -2.00
CA ILE A 142 -13.42 8.39 -1.80
C ILE A 142 -13.93 8.43 -0.36
N TRP A 143 -13.04 8.48 0.64
CA TRP A 143 -13.42 8.57 2.05
C TRP A 143 -14.16 9.87 2.35
N VAL A 144 -13.62 11.01 1.87
CA VAL A 144 -14.25 12.33 2.04
C VAL A 144 -15.63 12.38 1.36
N ASP A 145 -15.71 11.97 0.10
CA ASP A 145 -16.98 11.90 -0.65
C ASP A 145 -18.01 11.00 0.04
N THR A 146 -17.59 9.84 0.53
CA THR A 146 -18.48 8.92 1.23
C THR A 146 -19.12 9.57 2.45
N LEU A 147 -18.34 10.27 3.26
CA LEU A 147 -18.88 10.97 4.44
C LEU A 147 -19.81 12.13 4.02
N ILE A 148 -19.43 12.90 3.01
CA ILE A 148 -20.29 13.99 2.47
C ILE A 148 -21.63 13.44 1.99
N ARG A 149 -21.62 12.37 1.18
CA ARG A 149 -22.85 11.70 0.68
C ARG A 149 -23.74 11.21 1.83
N LEU A 150 -23.15 10.56 2.82
CA LEU A 150 -23.88 10.08 4.00
C LEU A 150 -24.50 11.24 4.78
N ARG A 151 -23.78 12.34 4.98
CA ARG A 151 -24.27 13.56 5.65
C ARG A 151 -25.42 14.18 4.89
N GLN A 152 -25.29 14.39 3.60
CA GLN A 152 -26.31 15.01 2.74
C GLN A 152 -27.60 14.19 2.66
N GLN A 153 -27.50 12.85 2.78
CA GLN A 153 -28.65 11.96 2.85
C GLN A 153 -29.31 11.90 4.25
N GLY A 154 -28.79 12.65 5.22
CA GLY A 154 -29.27 12.59 6.59
C GLY A 154 -29.05 11.23 7.27
N TYR A 155 -28.13 10.42 6.74
CA TYR A 155 -27.82 9.10 7.29
C TYR A 155 -27.26 9.22 8.70
N LYS A 156 -27.80 8.41 9.59
CA LYS A 156 -27.40 8.38 10.99
C LYS A 156 -26.91 6.96 11.33
N PRO A 157 -25.62 6.69 11.25
CA PRO A 157 -25.03 5.37 11.51
C PRO A 157 -25.26 4.93 12.97
N ARG A 158 -25.20 3.62 13.22
CA ARG A 158 -25.17 3.11 14.59
C ARG A 158 -23.89 3.53 15.29
N ARG A 159 -22.72 3.27 14.70
CA ARG A 159 -21.41 3.66 15.22
C ARG A 159 -20.83 4.87 14.49
N ALA A 160 -20.00 5.65 15.15
CA ALA A 160 -19.31 6.75 14.50
C ALA A 160 -18.42 6.25 13.37
N ILE A 161 -18.33 7.07 12.30
CA ILE A 161 -17.38 6.88 11.21
C ILE A 161 -16.37 8.02 11.28
N LYS A 162 -15.10 7.67 11.38
CA LYS A 162 -13.98 8.62 11.41
C LYS A 162 -13.21 8.52 10.10
N VAL A 163 -12.81 9.65 9.55
CA VAL A 163 -11.81 9.72 8.45
C VAL A 163 -10.58 10.39 9.01
N ALA A 164 -9.41 9.81 8.79
CA ALA A 164 -8.12 10.44 9.06
C ALA A 164 -7.33 10.52 7.75
N LEU A 165 -7.10 11.75 7.28
CA LEU A 165 -6.17 12.04 6.20
C LEU A 165 -4.84 12.44 6.82
N THR A 166 -3.78 11.69 6.52
CA THR A 166 -2.47 11.83 7.17
C THR A 166 -1.38 12.20 6.16
N CYS A 167 -0.22 12.60 6.66
CA CYS A 167 0.98 12.93 5.90
C CYS A 167 2.14 12.06 6.36
N GLY A 168 3.12 11.80 5.48
CA GLY A 168 4.38 11.18 5.83
C GLY A 168 4.38 9.64 5.82
N GLU A 169 3.45 9.02 5.10
CA GLU A 169 3.52 7.60 4.78
C GLU A 169 4.72 7.31 3.89
N GLU A 170 4.88 8.10 2.84
CA GLU A 170 5.94 8.03 1.82
C GLU A 170 7.31 8.55 2.31
N GLY A 171 7.36 9.05 3.52
CA GLY A 171 8.50 9.75 4.10
C GLY A 171 9.71 8.89 4.48
N GLY A 172 9.91 7.73 3.88
CA GLY A 172 11.00 6.80 4.16
C GLY A 172 12.38 7.19 3.62
N SER A 173 12.60 8.36 3.06
CA SER A 173 13.85 8.74 2.39
C SER A 173 14.87 9.37 3.33
N VAL A 174 16.12 9.00 3.13
CA VAL A 174 17.31 9.40 3.88
C VAL A 174 17.41 10.94 4.01
N GLY A 175 17.40 11.41 5.25
CA GLY A 175 17.86 12.77 5.60
C GLY A 175 16.80 13.81 5.95
N ALA A 176 15.52 13.59 5.69
CA ALA A 176 14.44 14.47 6.16
C ALA A 176 13.60 13.76 7.21
N VAL A 177 13.59 14.30 8.44
CA VAL A 177 12.66 13.86 9.48
C VAL A 177 11.30 14.44 9.13
N ARG A 178 10.45 13.64 8.46
CA ARG A 178 9.03 13.97 8.38
C ARG A 178 8.26 13.22 9.45
N LEU A 179 7.21 13.89 9.89
CA LEU A 179 6.24 13.29 10.76
C LEU A 179 5.42 12.28 9.96
N ASN A 180 5.35 11.02 10.44
CA ASN A 180 4.27 10.16 10.00
C ASN A 180 3.00 10.53 10.81
N GLY A 181 1.99 11.04 10.11
CA GLY A 181 0.77 11.57 10.72
C GLY A 181 -0.06 10.51 11.45
N ALA A 182 -0.11 9.28 10.95
CA ALA A 182 -0.82 8.19 11.61
C ALA A 182 -0.17 7.82 12.95
N GLN A 183 1.18 7.74 12.98
CA GLN A 183 1.91 7.51 14.22
C GLN A 183 1.74 8.67 15.19
N TRP A 184 1.82 9.91 14.70
CA TRP A 184 1.66 11.08 15.56
C TRP A 184 0.28 11.16 16.21
N LEU A 185 -0.78 10.86 15.46
CA LEU A 185 -2.14 10.77 15.99
C LEU A 185 -2.25 9.66 17.05
N ALA A 186 -1.64 8.50 16.80
CA ALA A 186 -1.62 7.40 17.75
C ALA A 186 -0.95 7.76 19.08
N ASP A 187 0.13 8.53 19.03
CA ASP A 187 0.95 8.88 20.19
C ASP A 187 0.42 10.10 20.95
N ASN A 188 -0.20 11.09 20.24
CA ASN A 188 -0.52 12.40 20.81
C ASN A 188 -2.01 12.73 20.85
N ARG A 189 -2.82 12.14 19.95
CA ARG A 189 -4.24 12.46 19.79
C ARG A 189 -5.08 11.21 19.53
N ARG A 190 -4.80 10.17 20.31
CA ARG A 190 -5.45 8.86 20.18
C ARG A 190 -6.98 8.95 20.16
N GLU A 191 -7.57 9.85 20.93
CA GLU A 191 -9.02 10.04 21.01
C GLU A 191 -9.66 10.39 19.65
N LEU A 192 -8.91 11.04 18.76
CA LEU A 192 -9.40 11.39 17.44
C LEU A 192 -9.56 10.17 16.54
N ILE A 193 -8.68 9.18 16.69
CA ILE A 193 -8.64 8.00 15.79
C ILE A 193 -9.06 6.69 16.45
N ASP A 194 -9.36 6.67 17.77
CA ASP A 194 -9.75 5.43 18.43
C ASP A 194 -10.96 4.79 17.77
N ALA A 195 -10.84 3.50 17.44
CA ALA A 195 -11.82 2.75 16.67
C ALA A 195 -11.75 1.25 17.00
N GLU A 196 -12.78 0.49 16.64
CA GLU A 196 -12.76 -0.97 16.72
C GLU A 196 -11.77 -1.57 15.73
N PHE A 197 -11.77 -1.03 14.51
CA PHE A 197 -10.82 -1.35 13.45
C PHE A 197 -10.72 -0.18 12.47
N GLY A 198 -9.64 -0.20 11.68
CA GLY A 198 -9.40 0.73 10.58
C GLY A 198 -9.47 0.07 9.22
N LEU A 199 -9.81 0.85 8.21
CA LEU A 199 -9.63 0.54 6.79
C LEU A 199 -8.62 1.51 6.21
N ASN A 200 -7.68 1.01 5.42
CA ASN A 200 -6.60 1.77 4.82
C ASN A 200 -6.34 1.28 3.39
N GLU A 201 -5.34 1.83 2.76
CA GLU A 201 -4.79 1.43 1.46
C GLU A 201 -4.09 0.05 1.48
N GLY A 202 -3.35 -0.25 0.42
CA GLY A 202 -2.47 -1.42 0.29
C GLY A 202 -3.14 -2.65 -0.30
N ALA A 203 -4.42 -2.55 -0.69
CA ALA A 203 -5.16 -3.60 -1.37
C ALA A 203 -5.97 -3.04 -2.54
N GLY A 204 -6.55 -3.91 -3.34
CA GLY A 204 -7.38 -3.54 -4.49
C GLY A 204 -7.67 -4.73 -5.38
N GLY A 205 -8.28 -4.46 -6.53
CA GLY A 205 -8.59 -5.48 -7.52
C GLY A 205 -7.52 -5.62 -8.60
N GLU A 206 -7.45 -6.81 -9.19
CA GLU A 206 -6.64 -7.11 -10.35
C GLU A 206 -7.52 -7.17 -11.60
N LEU A 207 -7.06 -6.58 -12.70
CA LEU A 207 -7.66 -6.71 -14.03
C LEU A 207 -6.85 -7.67 -14.89
N ASP A 208 -7.52 -8.41 -15.78
CA ASP A 208 -6.85 -9.13 -16.86
C ASP A 208 -6.44 -8.18 -18.00
N GLY A 209 -5.81 -8.74 -19.05
CA GLY A 209 -5.38 -7.96 -20.23
C GLY A 209 -6.53 -7.32 -21.03
N ALA A 210 -7.78 -7.74 -20.81
CA ALA A 210 -8.97 -7.18 -21.40
C ALA A 210 -9.68 -6.15 -20.48
N GLY A 211 -9.12 -5.88 -19.30
CA GLY A 211 -9.69 -4.97 -18.30
C GLY A 211 -10.85 -5.56 -17.51
N LYS A 212 -10.97 -6.89 -17.44
CA LYS A 212 -11.99 -7.60 -16.67
C LYS A 212 -11.45 -7.89 -15.25
N PRO A 213 -12.22 -7.65 -14.18
CA PRO A 213 -11.87 -8.02 -12.81
C PRO A 213 -11.63 -9.54 -12.67
N VAL A 214 -10.48 -9.94 -12.07
CA VAL A 214 -10.11 -11.35 -11.86
C VAL A 214 -9.90 -11.73 -10.41
N ALA A 215 -9.53 -10.77 -9.55
CA ALA A 215 -9.36 -10.96 -8.12
C ALA A 215 -9.59 -9.65 -7.38
N HIS A 216 -10.10 -9.72 -6.15
CA HIS A 216 -10.19 -8.57 -5.25
C HIS A 216 -9.43 -8.89 -3.96
N SER A 217 -8.30 -8.23 -3.74
CA SER A 217 -7.41 -8.49 -2.61
C SER A 217 -7.81 -7.69 -1.38
N VAL A 218 -7.56 -8.26 -0.19
CA VAL A 218 -7.73 -7.62 1.12
C VAL A 218 -6.41 -7.75 1.87
N LEU A 219 -5.80 -6.63 2.24
CA LEU A 219 -4.57 -6.65 3.03
C LEU A 219 -4.89 -7.06 4.46
N ALA A 220 -4.40 -8.22 4.85
CA ALA A 220 -4.65 -8.83 6.17
C ALA A 220 -3.40 -8.86 7.05
N ALA A 221 -2.22 -8.64 6.48
CA ALA A 221 -0.95 -8.58 7.20
C ALA A 221 0.12 -7.87 6.37
N GLU A 222 1.13 -7.32 7.03
CA GLU A 222 2.27 -6.64 6.40
C GLU A 222 3.58 -7.14 6.99
N LYS A 223 4.64 -7.20 6.17
CA LYS A 223 5.98 -7.46 6.67
C LYS A 223 6.57 -6.22 7.33
N ALA A 224 7.35 -6.44 8.39
CA ALA A 224 8.07 -5.35 9.04
C ALA A 224 9.37 -5.04 8.30
N HIS A 225 9.69 -3.76 8.12
CA HIS A 225 11.02 -3.35 7.70
C HIS A 225 11.96 -3.33 8.91
N MET A 226 13.09 -4.03 8.78
CA MET A 226 14.18 -4.00 9.75
C MET A 226 15.52 -3.80 9.03
N GLN A 227 16.35 -2.93 9.58
CA GLN A 227 17.71 -2.76 9.11
C GLN A 227 18.68 -3.54 9.99
N PHE A 228 19.65 -4.22 9.38
CA PHE A 228 20.81 -4.77 10.07
C PHE A 228 22.08 -4.23 9.41
N ASN A 229 23.10 -3.95 10.23
CA ASN A 229 24.39 -3.48 9.75
C ASN A 229 25.41 -4.59 9.94
N LEU A 230 26.18 -4.85 8.90
CA LEU A 230 27.38 -5.67 8.93
C LEU A 230 28.58 -4.74 9.04
N GLU A 231 29.51 -5.05 9.91
CA GLU A 231 30.76 -4.31 10.02
C GLU A 231 31.92 -5.27 10.22
N VAL A 232 33.00 -5.04 9.46
CA VAL A 232 34.29 -5.75 9.60
C VAL A 232 35.37 -4.73 9.86
N THR A 233 36.21 -5.00 10.82
CA THR A 233 37.41 -4.20 11.12
C THR A 233 38.69 -5.02 10.88
N ASN A 234 39.77 -4.34 10.47
CA ASN A 234 41.07 -4.95 10.17
C ASN A 234 42.16 -3.96 10.53
N PRO A 235 43.38 -4.41 10.97
CA PRO A 235 44.47 -3.49 11.28
C PRO A 235 44.91 -2.59 10.12
N GLY A 236 44.58 -2.96 8.87
CA GLY A 236 45.04 -2.23 7.69
C GLY A 236 46.48 -2.55 7.35
N GLY A 237 47.13 -1.68 6.58
CA GLY A 237 48.53 -1.82 6.15
C GLY A 237 48.80 -1.19 4.80
N HIS A 238 50.00 -1.29 4.31
CA HIS A 238 50.40 -0.77 3.01
C HIS A 238 49.98 -1.75 1.90
N SER A 239 49.33 -1.28 0.85
CA SER A 239 48.77 -2.13 -0.22
C SER A 239 49.82 -2.92 -1.01
N SER A 240 51.09 -2.48 -1.03
CA SER A 240 52.20 -3.25 -1.62
C SER A 240 52.57 -4.52 -0.87
N ARG A 241 52.01 -4.73 0.31
CA ARG A 241 52.19 -5.94 1.13
C ARG A 241 50.82 -6.58 1.39
N PRO A 242 50.25 -7.20 0.35
CA PRO A 242 48.90 -7.75 0.46
C PRO A 242 48.85 -8.90 1.47
N VAL A 243 47.77 -8.95 2.23
CA VAL A 243 47.46 -10.07 3.14
C VAL A 243 46.19 -10.77 2.64
N PRO A 244 46.03 -12.08 2.92
CA PRO A 244 44.88 -12.84 2.43
C PRO A 244 43.51 -12.29 2.86
N ASN A 245 43.42 -11.68 4.04
CA ASN A 245 42.22 -11.16 4.64
C ASN A 245 42.31 -9.64 4.82
N ASN A 246 41.29 -8.94 4.41
CA ASN A 246 41.10 -7.53 4.71
C ASN A 246 39.60 -7.24 4.85
N ALA A 247 39.25 -6.08 5.42
CA ALA A 247 37.89 -5.76 5.75
C ALA A 247 36.92 -5.85 4.56
N ILE A 248 37.37 -5.47 3.35
CA ILE A 248 36.55 -5.56 2.14
C ILE A 248 36.29 -7.01 1.73
N TYR A 249 37.36 -7.86 1.72
CA TYR A 249 37.21 -9.26 1.32
C TYR A 249 36.37 -10.06 2.31
N ASP A 250 36.51 -9.78 3.60
CA ASP A 250 35.75 -10.46 4.66
C ASP A 250 34.29 -10.06 4.59
N LEU A 251 33.98 -8.76 4.38
CA LEU A 251 32.63 -8.29 4.15
C LEU A 251 31.99 -8.87 2.86
N ALA A 252 32.76 -8.94 1.77
CA ALA A 252 32.27 -9.51 0.51
C ALA A 252 31.86 -10.99 0.68
N ARG A 253 32.66 -11.79 1.40
CA ARG A 253 32.30 -13.19 1.73
C ARG A 253 31.05 -13.26 2.60
N ALA A 254 30.91 -12.36 3.57
CA ALA A 254 29.70 -12.29 4.41
C ALA A 254 28.46 -11.96 3.59
N LEU A 255 28.54 -10.99 2.68
CA LEU A 255 27.45 -10.61 1.79
C LEU A 255 27.04 -11.74 0.83
N ASP A 256 28.01 -12.50 0.30
CA ASP A 256 27.73 -13.66 -0.54
C ASP A 256 26.99 -14.76 0.23
N ARG A 257 27.37 -15.01 1.48
CA ARG A 257 26.67 -15.95 2.37
C ARG A 257 25.26 -15.46 2.70
N VAL A 258 25.07 -14.16 2.96
CA VAL A 258 23.72 -13.57 3.16
C VAL A 258 22.88 -13.73 1.91
N ARG A 259 23.43 -13.48 0.72
CA ARG A 259 22.74 -13.67 -0.57
C ARG A 259 22.29 -15.11 -0.78
N ALA A 260 23.12 -16.08 -0.38
CA ALA A 260 22.83 -17.50 -0.51
C ALA A 260 21.85 -18.03 0.55
N TYR A 261 21.68 -17.32 1.66
CA TYR A 261 20.82 -17.77 2.75
C TYR A 261 19.35 -17.54 2.44
N VAL A 262 18.58 -18.61 2.48
CA VAL A 262 17.12 -18.58 2.28
C VAL A 262 16.45 -18.84 3.63
N PHE A 263 15.68 -17.86 4.11
CA PHE A 263 14.86 -18.06 5.31
C PHE A 263 13.79 -19.13 5.06
N PRO A 264 13.43 -19.93 6.08
CA PRO A 264 12.40 -20.97 5.92
C PRO A 264 11.03 -20.35 5.56
N VAL A 265 10.20 -21.14 4.88
CA VAL A 265 8.80 -20.82 4.61
C VAL A 265 8.06 -20.64 5.93
N ARG A 266 7.33 -19.55 6.06
CA ARG A 266 6.47 -19.26 7.21
C ARG A 266 5.08 -18.87 6.73
N LEU A 267 4.12 -19.76 6.93
CA LEU A 267 2.72 -19.48 6.62
C LEU A 267 1.99 -18.97 7.86
N ILE A 268 1.39 -17.80 7.71
CA ILE A 268 0.38 -17.24 8.62
C ILE A 268 -0.98 -17.25 7.89
N ASP A 269 -2.07 -16.93 8.57
CA ASP A 269 -3.42 -17.02 7.99
C ASP A 269 -3.56 -16.22 6.68
N ALA A 270 -2.94 -15.05 6.60
CA ALA A 270 -3.00 -14.17 5.42
C ALA A 270 -2.40 -14.82 4.17
N ASN A 271 -1.11 -15.22 4.22
CA ASN A 271 -0.46 -15.80 3.05
C ASN A 271 -0.90 -17.24 2.77
N ARG A 272 -1.29 -18.02 3.79
CA ARG A 272 -1.94 -19.32 3.62
C ARG A 272 -3.23 -19.18 2.82
N SER A 273 -4.10 -18.23 3.20
CA SER A 273 -5.35 -17.94 2.49
C SER A 273 -5.09 -17.44 1.07
N TYR A 274 -4.07 -16.61 0.90
CA TYR A 274 -3.65 -16.13 -0.42
C TYR A 274 -3.31 -17.29 -1.35
N PHE A 275 -2.35 -18.13 -0.97
CA PHE A 275 -1.91 -19.24 -1.82
C PHE A 275 -3.03 -20.25 -2.08
N ALA A 276 -3.87 -20.54 -1.09
CA ALA A 276 -5.00 -21.44 -1.26
C ALA A 276 -6.00 -20.94 -2.32
N ARG A 277 -6.38 -19.65 -2.25
CA ARG A 277 -7.35 -19.06 -3.20
C ARG A 277 -6.73 -18.73 -4.56
N LYS A 278 -5.49 -18.23 -4.58
CA LYS A 278 -4.78 -17.89 -5.82
C LYS A 278 -4.48 -19.12 -6.67
N ALA A 279 -4.26 -20.28 -6.04
CA ALA A 279 -4.06 -21.56 -6.72
C ALA A 279 -5.18 -21.91 -7.70
N GLU A 280 -6.43 -21.58 -7.35
CA GLU A 280 -7.59 -21.86 -8.20
C GLU A 280 -7.66 -20.90 -9.42
N ILE A 281 -7.12 -19.70 -9.29
CA ILE A 281 -7.10 -18.69 -10.36
C ILE A 281 -5.95 -18.96 -11.34
N VAL A 282 -4.76 -19.22 -10.79
CA VAL A 282 -3.54 -19.43 -11.60
C VAL A 282 -3.56 -20.77 -12.30
N GLY A 283 -4.01 -21.83 -11.60
CA GLY A 283 -4.04 -23.19 -12.16
C GLY A 283 -2.67 -23.75 -12.53
N GLY A 284 -2.65 -24.80 -13.33
CA GLY A 284 -1.41 -25.42 -13.83
C GLY A 284 -0.42 -25.84 -12.74
N GLU A 285 0.86 -25.88 -13.10
CA GLU A 285 1.94 -26.28 -12.19
C GLU A 285 2.12 -25.31 -11.02
N THR A 286 2.01 -24.00 -11.27
CA THR A 286 2.09 -22.96 -10.23
C THR A 286 0.94 -23.11 -9.23
N GLY A 287 -0.29 -23.32 -9.68
CA GLY A 287 -1.42 -23.58 -8.80
C GLY A 287 -1.26 -24.88 -8.00
N ALA A 288 -0.69 -25.93 -8.59
CA ALA A 288 -0.36 -27.16 -7.89
C ALA A 288 0.69 -26.93 -6.79
N ALA A 289 1.76 -26.16 -7.08
CA ALA A 289 2.78 -25.80 -6.11
C ALA A 289 2.19 -24.95 -4.95
N MET A 290 1.26 -24.00 -5.26
CA MET A 290 0.56 -23.23 -4.23
C MET A 290 -0.26 -24.14 -3.29
N ARG A 291 -0.96 -25.13 -3.80
CA ARG A 291 -1.68 -26.10 -2.97
C ARG A 291 -0.73 -26.96 -2.13
N ALA A 292 0.38 -27.41 -2.72
CA ALA A 292 1.39 -28.21 -2.03
C ALA A 292 2.02 -27.46 -0.86
N ILE A 293 2.44 -26.21 -1.06
CA ILE A 293 3.05 -25.39 0.00
C ILE A 293 2.07 -25.08 1.14
N VAL A 294 0.78 -24.91 0.83
CA VAL A 294 -0.27 -24.73 1.83
C VAL A 294 -0.47 -25.96 2.69
N ALA A 295 -0.45 -27.15 2.05
CA ALA A 295 -0.59 -28.43 2.74
C ALA A 295 0.67 -28.79 3.54
N ASN A 296 1.85 -28.53 2.99
CA ASN A 296 3.13 -28.80 3.62
C ASN A 296 4.11 -27.65 3.35
N PRO A 297 4.31 -26.72 4.31
CA PRO A 297 5.29 -25.63 4.19
C PRO A 297 6.75 -26.08 3.99
N GLY A 298 7.05 -27.34 4.24
CA GLY A 298 8.36 -27.96 4.02
C GLY A 298 8.54 -28.61 2.64
N ASP A 299 7.58 -28.47 1.73
CA ASP A 299 7.67 -29.04 0.38
C ASP A 299 8.71 -28.27 -0.46
N ALA A 300 9.90 -28.88 -0.60
CA ALA A 300 11.05 -28.26 -1.28
C ALA A 300 10.79 -28.01 -2.79
N ALA A 301 10.01 -28.87 -3.46
CA ALA A 301 9.73 -28.71 -4.88
C ALA A 301 8.76 -27.53 -5.10
N ALA A 302 7.72 -27.44 -4.28
CA ALA A 302 6.78 -26.33 -4.31
C ALA A 302 7.45 -25.01 -3.94
N ASP A 303 8.32 -25.02 -2.91
CA ASP A 303 9.10 -23.86 -2.54
C ASP A 303 10.02 -23.38 -3.68
N ALA A 304 10.79 -24.28 -4.27
CA ALA A 304 11.70 -23.94 -5.38
C ALA A 304 10.94 -23.36 -6.59
N MET A 305 9.75 -23.89 -6.91
CA MET A 305 8.94 -23.39 -8.00
C MET A 305 8.37 -21.98 -7.69
N LEU A 306 7.75 -21.79 -6.53
CA LEU A 306 7.14 -20.52 -6.17
C LEU A 306 8.19 -19.42 -5.94
N SER A 307 9.38 -19.77 -5.46
CA SER A 307 10.47 -18.83 -5.22
C SER A 307 11.11 -18.27 -6.49
N GLN A 308 10.80 -18.80 -7.68
CA GLN A 308 11.20 -18.20 -8.95
C GLN A 308 10.49 -16.87 -9.22
N ASP A 309 9.29 -16.69 -8.68
CA ASP A 309 8.59 -15.41 -8.70
C ASP A 309 8.96 -14.59 -7.46
N PRO A 310 9.56 -13.37 -7.62
CA PRO A 310 9.97 -12.54 -6.48
C PRO A 310 8.82 -12.16 -5.55
N GLY A 311 7.61 -11.98 -6.06
CA GLY A 311 6.42 -11.67 -5.27
C GLY A 311 5.99 -12.83 -4.40
N TYR A 312 5.90 -14.04 -4.96
CA TYR A 312 5.57 -15.24 -4.19
C TYR A 312 6.66 -15.57 -3.16
N ASN A 313 7.95 -15.49 -3.55
CA ASN A 313 9.07 -15.67 -2.62
C ASN A 313 8.98 -14.68 -1.45
N ALA A 314 8.71 -13.40 -1.74
CA ALA A 314 8.57 -12.38 -0.70
C ALA A 314 7.38 -12.63 0.24
N MET A 315 6.30 -13.25 -0.23
CA MET A 315 5.16 -13.63 0.61
C MET A 315 5.40 -14.91 1.45
N LEU A 316 6.29 -15.79 1.01
CA LEU A 316 6.54 -17.06 1.69
C LEU A 316 7.40 -16.91 2.96
N ARG A 317 8.31 -15.91 3.03
CA ARG A 317 9.37 -15.86 4.04
C ARG A 317 9.89 -14.48 4.35
N THR A 318 10.67 -14.35 5.41
CA THR A 318 11.55 -13.20 5.63
C THR A 318 12.54 -13.10 4.49
N THR A 319 12.83 -11.89 4.01
CA THR A 319 13.82 -11.62 2.96
C THR A 319 14.75 -10.51 3.40
N CYS A 320 16.05 -10.65 3.15
CA CYS A 320 17.07 -9.65 3.44
C CYS A 320 17.91 -9.38 2.20
N VAL A 321 18.20 -8.13 1.92
CA VAL A 321 19.02 -7.69 0.78
C VAL A 321 19.98 -6.59 1.21
N ALA A 322 21.23 -6.63 0.73
CA ALA A 322 22.17 -5.55 0.92
C ALA A 322 21.79 -4.35 0.05
N THR A 323 21.65 -3.17 0.65
CA THR A 323 21.24 -1.94 -0.03
C THR A 323 22.29 -0.85 0.00
N MET A 324 23.25 -0.91 0.93
CA MET A 324 24.33 0.06 1.03
C MET A 324 25.65 -0.67 1.35
N LEU A 325 26.75 -0.14 0.82
CA LEU A 325 28.10 -0.66 1.00
C LEU A 325 29.08 0.51 1.15
N GLU A 326 29.98 0.41 2.12
CA GLU A 326 31.05 1.35 2.37
C GLU A 326 32.35 0.58 2.69
N GLY A 327 33.50 1.00 2.14
CA GLY A 327 34.78 0.35 2.45
C GLY A 327 36.00 1.04 1.86
N GLY A 328 37.09 1.01 2.61
CA GLY A 328 38.35 1.62 2.21
C GLY A 328 38.37 3.14 2.43
N HIS A 329 39.61 3.71 2.39
CA HIS A 329 39.81 5.15 2.55
C HIS A 329 40.92 5.69 1.65
N ALA A 330 41.77 4.82 1.10
CA ALA A 330 42.88 5.20 0.20
C ALA A 330 43.26 4.03 -0.71
N VAL A 331 43.64 4.29 -1.94
CA VAL A 331 44.02 3.26 -2.95
C VAL A 331 45.33 2.52 -2.59
N ASN A 332 46.18 3.14 -1.78
CA ASN A 332 47.47 2.60 -1.37
C ASN A 332 47.48 2.03 0.07
N ALA A 333 46.33 1.90 0.70
CA ALA A 333 46.17 1.34 2.05
C ALA A 333 45.20 0.14 2.06
N LEU A 334 45.53 -0.88 2.85
CA LEU A 334 44.58 -1.95 3.13
C LEU A 334 43.42 -1.39 3.97
N PRO A 335 42.16 -1.72 3.64
CA PRO A 335 40.98 -1.17 4.30
C PRO A 335 40.92 -1.61 5.77
N GLN A 336 40.80 -0.62 6.67
CA GLN A 336 40.67 -0.85 8.11
C GLN A 336 39.25 -1.15 8.54
N ARG A 337 38.27 -0.79 7.70
CA ARG A 337 36.85 -0.98 7.96
C ARG A 337 36.09 -1.15 6.66
N ALA A 338 35.10 -2.04 6.69
CA ALA A 338 34.07 -2.13 5.66
C ALA A 338 32.71 -2.38 6.32
N LYS A 339 31.67 -1.79 5.76
CA LYS A 339 30.30 -1.85 6.27
C LYS A 339 29.29 -2.13 5.17
N ALA A 340 28.20 -2.78 5.53
CA ALA A 340 27.03 -2.91 4.67
C ALA A 340 25.76 -2.73 5.49
N ALA A 341 24.72 -2.16 4.87
CA ALA A 341 23.37 -2.17 5.41
C ALA A 341 22.53 -3.23 4.69
N LEU A 342 21.85 -4.05 5.48
CA LEU A 342 20.87 -5.03 5.02
C LEU A 342 19.47 -4.49 5.29
N SER A 343 18.64 -4.37 4.25
CA SER A 343 17.22 -4.13 4.36
C SER A 343 16.50 -5.47 4.44
N CYS A 344 15.86 -5.76 5.56
CA CYS A 344 15.09 -6.99 5.76
C CYS A 344 13.60 -6.69 5.80
N ARG A 345 12.82 -7.49 5.07
CA ARG A 345 11.37 -7.55 5.16
C ARG A 345 10.98 -8.79 5.94
N VAL A 346 10.57 -8.58 7.17
CA VAL A 346 10.45 -9.63 8.19
C VAL A 346 8.99 -10.06 8.34
N MET A 347 8.76 -11.36 8.40
CA MET A 347 7.43 -11.93 8.58
C MET A 347 6.80 -11.47 9.90
N PRO A 348 5.47 -11.20 9.93
CA PRO A 348 4.77 -10.78 11.14
C PRO A 348 5.03 -11.73 12.32
N GLY A 349 5.25 -11.15 13.49
CA GLY A 349 5.52 -11.90 14.72
C GLY A 349 6.91 -12.52 14.83
N THR A 350 7.85 -12.20 13.91
CA THR A 350 9.25 -12.63 14.03
C THR A 350 10.08 -11.55 14.74
N PRO A 351 10.67 -11.83 15.91
CA PRO A 351 11.46 -10.83 16.62
C PRO A 351 12.79 -10.56 15.89
N ALA A 352 13.29 -9.33 16.02
CA ALA A 352 14.56 -8.92 15.42
C ALA A 352 15.75 -9.78 15.88
N THR A 353 15.72 -10.28 17.11
CA THR A 353 16.74 -11.17 17.67
C THR A 353 16.83 -12.50 16.92
N GLU A 354 15.68 -13.04 16.47
CA GLU A 354 15.63 -14.26 15.65
C GLU A 354 16.26 -14.04 14.28
N VAL A 355 15.89 -12.93 13.62
CA VAL A 355 16.47 -12.56 12.30
C VAL A 355 17.99 -12.34 12.42
N ARG A 356 18.41 -11.61 13.46
CA ARG A 356 19.84 -11.38 13.71
C ARG A 356 20.59 -12.70 13.92
N ALA A 357 20.04 -13.60 14.74
CA ALA A 357 20.66 -14.91 14.99
C ALA A 357 20.81 -15.74 13.70
N ALA A 358 19.79 -15.73 12.85
CA ALA A 358 19.82 -16.39 11.54
C ALA A 358 20.92 -15.80 10.63
N LEU A 359 21.03 -14.46 10.57
CA LEU A 359 22.08 -13.79 9.80
C LEU A 359 23.49 -14.13 10.32
N VAL A 360 23.70 -14.10 11.65
CA VAL A 360 24.99 -14.47 12.27
C VAL A 360 25.34 -15.93 11.94
N ALA A 361 24.39 -16.84 12.04
CA ALA A 361 24.59 -18.25 11.70
C ALA A 361 24.92 -18.45 10.21
N ALA A 362 24.21 -17.75 9.32
CA ALA A 362 24.43 -17.82 7.88
C ALA A 362 25.81 -17.26 7.50
N ILE A 363 26.20 -16.13 8.07
CA ILE A 363 27.51 -15.50 7.85
C ILE A 363 28.61 -16.41 8.37
N SER A 364 28.44 -17.05 9.51
CA SER A 364 29.39 -18.01 10.11
C SER A 364 30.86 -17.51 10.14
N ASP A 365 31.02 -16.22 10.50
CA ASP A 365 32.32 -15.55 10.63
C ASP A 365 32.28 -14.59 11.83
N PRO A 366 33.00 -14.88 12.92
CA PRO A 366 32.97 -14.06 14.12
C PRO A 366 33.65 -12.69 13.95
N ALA A 367 34.42 -12.48 12.89
CA ALA A 367 35.02 -11.19 12.57
C ALA A 367 33.97 -10.18 12.00
N VAL A 368 32.81 -10.67 11.59
CA VAL A 368 31.72 -9.85 11.07
C VAL A 368 30.75 -9.52 12.19
N ALA A 369 30.75 -8.28 12.64
CA ALA A 369 29.78 -7.80 13.60
C ALA A 369 28.43 -7.58 12.91
N VAL A 370 27.36 -8.20 13.44
CA VAL A 370 25.98 -7.98 13.00
C VAL A 370 25.25 -7.17 14.08
N SER A 371 24.91 -5.94 13.78
CA SER A 371 24.20 -5.05 14.67
C SER A 371 22.86 -4.61 14.09
N GLN A 372 21.93 -4.21 14.96
CA GLN A 372 20.68 -3.59 14.57
C GLN A 372 20.70 -2.15 15.09
N PRO A 373 20.50 -1.15 14.22
CA PRO A 373 20.26 0.22 14.68
C PRO A 373 19.03 0.26 15.62
N PRO A 374 18.89 1.31 16.47
CA PRO A 374 17.65 1.52 17.20
C PRO A 374 16.46 1.38 16.25
N ALA A 375 15.43 0.66 16.70
CA ALA A 375 14.33 0.20 15.84
C ALA A 375 13.75 1.34 14.99
N THR A 376 13.88 1.22 13.69
CA THR A 376 13.30 2.12 12.71
C THR A 376 11.93 1.62 12.24
N GLY A 377 11.52 0.42 12.66
CA GLY A 377 10.31 -0.23 12.22
C GLY A 377 9.34 -0.58 13.35
N VAL A 378 8.06 -0.25 13.16
CA VAL A 378 6.99 -0.69 14.05
C VAL A 378 6.69 -2.15 13.78
N LEU A 379 6.79 -3.00 14.81
CA LEU A 379 6.39 -4.39 14.76
C LEU A 379 4.90 -4.48 15.11
N ALA A 380 4.06 -4.69 14.11
CA ALA A 380 2.67 -5.03 14.37
C ALA A 380 2.55 -6.53 14.68
N PRO A 381 1.67 -6.92 15.64
CA PRO A 381 1.35 -8.31 15.85
C PRO A 381 0.68 -8.92 14.62
N PRO A 382 0.75 -10.25 14.42
CA PRO A 382 -0.08 -10.90 13.43
C PRO A 382 -1.56 -10.57 13.67
N MET A 383 -2.27 -10.14 12.64
CA MET A 383 -3.71 -9.86 12.72
C MET A 383 -4.51 -11.05 12.22
N ALA A 384 -5.61 -11.36 12.92
CA ALA A 384 -6.67 -12.18 12.33
C ALA A 384 -7.54 -11.30 11.43
N LEU A 385 -8.07 -11.86 10.35
CA LEU A 385 -9.10 -11.22 9.53
C LEU A 385 -10.47 -11.83 9.89
N PRO A 386 -11.19 -11.26 10.88
CA PRO A 386 -12.41 -11.85 11.39
C PRO A 386 -13.55 -11.75 10.36
N ARG A 387 -14.50 -12.67 10.45
CA ARG A 387 -15.69 -12.69 9.56
C ARG A 387 -16.47 -11.38 9.57
N LYS A 388 -16.50 -10.66 10.70
CA LYS A 388 -17.14 -9.34 10.80
C LYS A 388 -16.48 -8.27 9.90
N VAL A 389 -15.20 -8.43 9.55
CA VAL A 389 -14.49 -7.57 8.61
C VAL A 389 -14.57 -8.16 7.19
N LEU A 390 -14.19 -9.42 7.00
CA LEU A 390 -14.13 -10.02 5.67
C LEU A 390 -15.52 -10.21 5.04
N GLY A 391 -16.53 -10.60 5.82
CA GLY A 391 -17.87 -10.91 5.31
C GLY A 391 -18.54 -9.77 4.53
N PRO A 392 -18.59 -8.54 5.06
CA PRO A 392 -19.10 -7.38 4.33
C PRO A 392 -18.34 -7.11 3.02
N ILE A 393 -17.01 -7.25 3.01
CA ILE A 393 -16.20 -7.08 1.80
C ILE A 393 -16.61 -8.11 0.74
N GLU A 394 -16.70 -9.38 1.12
CA GLU A 394 -17.15 -10.46 0.21
C GLU A 394 -18.56 -10.19 -0.32
N THR A 395 -19.48 -9.73 0.54
CA THR A 395 -20.87 -9.42 0.16
C THR A 395 -20.95 -8.30 -0.88
N VAL A 396 -20.22 -7.18 -0.65
CA VAL A 396 -20.26 -6.05 -1.58
C VAL A 396 -19.50 -6.39 -2.86
N SER A 397 -18.37 -7.06 -2.76
CA SER A 397 -17.59 -7.51 -3.94
C SER A 397 -18.40 -8.43 -4.83
N GLN A 398 -19.07 -9.42 -4.25
CA GLN A 398 -19.90 -10.35 -5.02
C GLN A 398 -21.10 -9.65 -5.69
N ALA A 399 -21.67 -8.62 -5.03
CA ALA A 399 -22.78 -7.83 -5.60
C ALA A 399 -22.32 -6.94 -6.76
N MET A 400 -21.10 -6.40 -6.71
CA MET A 400 -20.57 -5.50 -7.74
C MET A 400 -19.80 -6.24 -8.85
N TRP A 401 -19.09 -7.29 -8.50
CA TRP A 401 -18.26 -8.09 -9.41
C TRP A 401 -18.53 -9.58 -9.23
N PRO A 402 -19.67 -10.08 -9.72
CA PRO A 402 -20.09 -11.47 -9.55
C PRO A 402 -18.99 -12.45 -10.05
N GLY A 403 -18.66 -13.44 -9.23
CA GLY A 403 -17.66 -14.44 -9.55
C GLY A 403 -16.20 -14.02 -9.32
N VAL A 404 -15.93 -12.76 -8.94
CA VAL A 404 -14.58 -12.32 -8.58
C VAL A 404 -14.28 -12.73 -7.14
N PRO A 405 -13.25 -13.56 -6.89
CA PRO A 405 -12.90 -14.01 -5.56
C PRO A 405 -12.27 -12.88 -4.73
N VAL A 406 -12.61 -12.83 -3.45
CA VAL A 406 -11.94 -11.96 -2.47
C VAL A 406 -10.77 -12.74 -1.86
N ILE A 407 -9.55 -12.18 -1.91
CA ILE A 407 -8.31 -12.86 -1.52
C ILE A 407 -7.60 -12.08 -0.41
N PRO A 408 -7.60 -12.58 0.84
CA PRO A 408 -6.70 -12.04 1.86
C PRO A 408 -5.24 -12.27 1.47
N PHE A 409 -4.37 -11.27 1.69
CA PHE A 409 -2.95 -11.41 1.37
C PHE A 409 -2.04 -10.75 2.41
N LEU A 410 -0.76 -11.11 2.34
CA LEU A 410 0.34 -10.51 3.08
C LEU A 410 1.10 -9.56 2.14
N LEU A 411 1.15 -8.28 2.48
CA LEU A 411 1.95 -7.31 1.76
C LEU A 411 3.44 -7.47 2.12
N PRO A 412 4.33 -7.68 1.15
CA PRO A 412 5.78 -7.67 1.40
C PRO A 412 6.31 -6.28 1.79
N GLY A 413 5.60 -5.22 1.41
CA GLY A 413 5.82 -3.84 1.82
C GLY A 413 5.24 -3.53 3.19
N ALA A 414 4.95 -2.27 3.43
CA ALA A 414 4.30 -1.80 4.65
C ALA A 414 3.55 -0.49 4.37
N THR A 415 2.46 -0.26 5.09
CA THR A 415 1.66 0.96 5.07
C THR A 415 1.49 1.50 6.50
N ASP A 416 0.73 2.57 6.66
CA ASP A 416 0.37 3.08 7.99
C ASP A 416 -0.51 2.13 8.80
N SER A 417 -1.11 1.09 8.18
CA SER A 417 -1.92 0.08 8.88
C SER A 417 -1.15 -0.58 10.03
N ARG A 418 0.14 -0.86 9.86
CA ARG A 418 0.99 -1.47 10.90
C ARG A 418 1.11 -0.59 12.15
N ARG A 419 1.13 0.75 11.98
CA ARG A 419 1.29 1.70 13.08
C ARG A 419 0.07 1.70 13.98
N LEU A 420 -1.10 1.74 13.39
CA LEU A 420 -2.36 1.68 14.13
C LEU A 420 -2.60 0.30 14.75
N THR A 421 -2.27 -0.76 14.01
CA THR A 421 -2.35 -2.14 14.53
C THR A 421 -1.43 -2.35 15.74
N ALA A 422 -0.23 -1.79 15.72
CA ALA A 422 0.71 -1.89 16.84
C ALA A 422 0.20 -1.24 18.13
N VAL A 423 -0.65 -0.22 18.02
CA VAL A 423 -1.28 0.45 19.16
C VAL A 423 -2.70 -0.04 19.45
N GLY A 424 -3.10 -1.18 18.88
CA GLY A 424 -4.35 -1.88 19.19
C GLY A 424 -5.57 -1.40 18.41
N ILE A 425 -5.40 -0.76 17.24
CA ILE A 425 -6.44 -0.54 16.23
C ILE A 425 -6.13 -1.44 15.04
N PRO A 426 -6.67 -2.68 14.96
CA PRO A 426 -6.46 -3.55 13.81
C PRO A 426 -6.87 -2.84 12.52
N THR A 427 -5.96 -2.65 11.58
CA THR A 427 -6.21 -1.88 10.36
C THR A 427 -5.94 -2.73 9.13
N TYR A 428 -6.94 -2.81 8.25
CA TYR A 428 -6.96 -3.67 7.07
C TYR A 428 -6.91 -2.84 5.81
N GLY A 429 -6.14 -3.28 4.81
CA GLY A 429 -6.17 -2.63 3.50
C GLY A 429 -7.35 -3.10 2.69
N VAL A 430 -8.21 -2.15 2.30
CA VAL A 430 -9.42 -2.41 1.51
C VAL A 430 -9.66 -1.26 0.55
N SER A 431 -9.66 -1.56 -0.73
CA SER A 431 -9.99 -0.61 -1.79
C SER A 431 -10.81 -1.31 -2.88
N GLY A 432 -11.74 -0.60 -3.48
CA GLY A 432 -12.46 -1.05 -4.67
C GLY A 432 -11.74 -0.70 -5.98
N LEU A 433 -10.53 -0.17 -5.92
CA LEU A 433 -9.71 0.18 -7.07
C LEU A 433 -9.17 -1.08 -7.75
N PHE A 434 -9.55 -1.32 -8.99
CA PHE A 434 -9.01 -2.39 -9.82
C PHE A 434 -7.93 -1.82 -10.73
N ARG A 435 -6.72 -2.41 -10.65
CA ARG A 435 -5.53 -1.96 -11.38
C ARG A 435 -5.20 -2.87 -12.54
N ASP A 436 -4.59 -2.28 -13.56
CA ASP A 436 -3.97 -3.00 -14.66
C ASP A 436 -2.79 -3.84 -14.16
N ARG A 437 -2.37 -4.83 -14.97
CA ARG A 437 -1.25 -5.72 -14.62
C ARG A 437 0.08 -5.00 -14.39
N ASP A 438 0.25 -3.83 -14.99
CA ASP A 438 1.45 -3.00 -14.82
C ASP A 438 1.43 -2.13 -13.55
N GLY A 439 0.38 -2.24 -12.72
CA GLY A 439 0.26 -1.51 -11.46
C GLY A 439 -0.04 -0.02 -11.60
N GLY A 440 -0.40 0.46 -12.81
CA GLY A 440 -0.78 1.87 -13.00
C GLY A 440 0.35 2.89 -12.84
N GLY A 441 1.61 2.46 -12.72
CA GLY A 441 2.76 3.35 -12.59
C GLY A 441 2.91 4.01 -11.20
N VAL A 442 2.31 3.43 -10.16
CA VAL A 442 2.47 3.87 -8.76
C VAL A 442 3.97 3.99 -8.44
N HIS A 443 4.38 5.11 -7.80
CA HIS A 443 5.78 5.54 -7.55
C HIS A 443 6.63 5.73 -8.83
N GLY A 444 6.10 5.39 -9.99
CA GLY A 444 6.76 5.54 -11.29
C GLY A 444 6.38 6.81 -12.04
N LEU A 445 6.69 6.83 -13.34
CA LEU A 445 6.33 7.91 -14.25
C LEU A 445 4.90 7.74 -14.78
N ASN A 446 4.20 8.85 -14.96
CA ASN A 446 2.84 8.87 -15.54
C ASN A 446 1.87 7.95 -14.77
N GLU A 447 1.92 8.01 -13.45
CA GLU A 447 0.97 7.31 -12.58
C GLU A 447 -0.46 7.57 -13.03
N ARG A 448 -1.30 6.51 -13.02
CA ARG A 448 -2.66 6.59 -13.51
C ARG A 448 -3.61 5.63 -12.80
N VAL A 449 -4.87 6.02 -12.76
CA VAL A 449 -5.99 5.18 -12.33
C VAL A 449 -7.07 5.16 -13.43
N ARG A 450 -7.70 4.02 -13.67
CA ARG A 450 -8.86 3.94 -14.58
C ARG A 450 -10.02 4.74 -14.02
N VAL A 451 -10.64 5.61 -14.85
CA VAL A 451 -11.84 6.38 -14.46
C VAL A 451 -12.94 5.44 -13.96
N LYS A 452 -13.22 4.37 -14.71
CA LYS A 452 -14.21 3.37 -14.30
C LYS A 452 -13.89 2.73 -12.96
N SER A 453 -12.62 2.37 -12.73
CA SER A 453 -12.19 1.74 -11.49
C SER A 453 -12.36 2.67 -10.29
N LEU A 454 -12.03 3.95 -10.46
CA LEU A 454 -12.24 4.98 -9.42
C LEU A 454 -13.73 5.14 -9.08
N MET A 455 -14.62 5.16 -10.09
CA MET A 455 -16.05 5.27 -9.86
C MET A 455 -16.65 4.01 -9.22
N ASP A 456 -16.20 2.83 -9.63
CA ASP A 456 -16.59 1.57 -9.01
C ASP A 456 -16.11 1.51 -7.55
N ALA A 457 -14.88 1.94 -7.27
CA ALA A 457 -14.32 2.00 -5.91
C ALA A 457 -15.09 2.97 -5.01
N ARG A 458 -15.50 4.12 -5.55
CA ARG A 458 -16.37 5.07 -4.85
C ARG A 458 -17.68 4.43 -4.41
N GLU A 459 -18.32 3.67 -5.28
CA GLU A 459 -19.58 2.99 -4.97
C GLU A 459 -19.37 1.79 -4.03
N PHE A 460 -18.33 1.01 -4.25
CA PHE A 460 -17.94 -0.09 -3.37
C PHE A 460 -17.75 0.38 -1.92
N SER A 461 -16.96 1.43 -1.74
CA SER A 461 -16.66 2.01 -0.44
C SER A 461 -17.91 2.54 0.25
N TYR A 462 -18.76 3.25 -0.48
CA TYR A 462 -20.03 3.76 0.06
C TYR A 462 -20.92 2.63 0.60
N ARG A 463 -21.08 1.54 -0.15
CA ARG A 463 -21.86 0.37 0.29
C ARG A 463 -21.24 -0.34 1.48
N LEU A 464 -19.94 -0.56 1.42
CA LEU A 464 -19.18 -1.26 2.45
C LEU A 464 -19.25 -0.53 3.80
N ILE A 465 -19.02 0.79 3.78
CA ILE A 465 -19.00 1.61 4.99
C ILE A 465 -20.38 1.64 5.66
N LYS A 466 -21.46 1.67 4.89
CA LYS A 466 -22.84 1.58 5.46
C LYS A 466 -23.05 0.27 6.21
N ILE A 467 -22.58 -0.86 5.65
CA ILE A 467 -22.70 -2.17 6.34
C ILE A 467 -21.92 -2.13 7.65
N TYR A 468 -20.67 -1.68 7.65
CA TYR A 468 -19.89 -1.59 8.87
C TYR A 468 -20.45 -0.63 9.90
N ALA A 469 -20.96 0.51 9.45
CA ALA A 469 -21.51 1.55 10.31
C ALA A 469 -22.79 1.12 11.08
N ASP A 470 -23.56 0.20 10.50
CA ASP A 470 -24.78 -0.34 11.12
C ASP A 470 -24.61 -1.73 11.74
N GLN A 471 -23.42 -2.34 11.57
CA GLN A 471 -23.12 -3.68 12.09
C GLN A 471 -23.22 -3.72 13.62
N LYS A 472 -23.86 -4.77 14.15
CA LYS A 472 -23.89 -5.06 15.58
C LYS A 472 -22.60 -5.78 15.99
N ASP A 473 -22.21 -5.60 17.24
CA ASP A 473 -21.03 -6.24 17.85
C ASP A 473 -21.19 -7.75 17.90
#